data_c7422ca0cddf0859c85bb7d3f10833fd
#
_entry.id   c7422ca0cddf0859c85bb7d3f10833fd
#
_cell.length_a   1.000
_cell.length_b   1.000
_cell.length_c   1.000
_cell.angle_alpha   90.00
_cell.angle_beta   90.00
_cell.angle_gamma   90.00
#
_symmetry.space_group_name_H-M   'P 1'
#
loop_
_entity.id
_entity.type
_entity.pdbx_description
1 polymer ?
#
loop_
_entity_poly.entity_id
_entity_poly.type
_entity_poly.pdbx_seq_one_letter_code
_entity_poly.pdbx_strand_id
1 'polypeptide(L)'
;MDRRKSLKTLAIGTIGAGILVDACKTDPKKGGTTTTAEPASVINRMPEEKLAQQKIDAEGKFFTEAEMATITVLCDIIIPKDDVSGSASDAKVPEFIQSIVNEMTEHQTPLRGGLRWLDLQCINCYEKAFADCTPAQQIEMVDEIAYPKKAKPEMAQGVPFFTLLRDLTATGFYTSEIGTKDVGYMGNVPNQWKGVPDDVLKQYNLAYSEKELKECVSFDKA
;
A
#
# COMPACT_ATOMS: atom_id res chain seq x y z
N MET A 1 23.94 23.67 -29.43
CA MET A 1 24.95 23.33 -28.42
C MET A 1 26.02 22.47 -29.06
N ASP A 2 27.25 22.86 -28.99
CA ASP A 2 28.35 22.22 -29.71
C ASP A 2 28.81 20.97 -28.92
N ARG A 3 28.75 19.79 -29.56
CA ARG A 3 29.08 18.47 -28.95
C ARG A 3 30.47 18.43 -28.29
N ARG A 4 31.40 19.24 -28.79
CA ARG A 4 32.76 19.37 -28.24
C ARG A 4 32.82 20.14 -26.89
N LYS A 5 31.85 21.01 -26.60
CA LYS A 5 31.75 21.70 -25.30
C LYS A 5 31.23 20.79 -24.22
N SER A 6 30.26 19.92 -24.53
CA SER A 6 29.70 18.92 -23.59
C SER A 6 30.74 17.88 -23.12
N LEU A 7 31.63 17.44 -24.03
CA LEU A 7 32.70 16.50 -23.68
C LEU A 7 33.78 17.14 -22.78
N LYS A 8 34.07 18.42 -22.95
CA LYS A 8 35.02 19.12 -22.07
C LYS A 8 34.46 19.33 -20.66
N THR A 9 33.16 19.55 -20.52
CA THR A 9 32.51 19.68 -19.21
C THR A 9 32.46 18.32 -18.46
N LEU A 10 32.31 17.22 -19.17
CA LEU A 10 32.38 15.86 -18.61
C LEU A 10 33.78 15.51 -18.10
N ALA A 11 34.83 15.89 -18.85
CA ALA A 11 36.22 15.61 -18.48
C ALA A 11 36.67 16.39 -17.21
N ILE A 12 36.11 17.57 -16.95
CA ILE A 12 36.42 18.36 -15.74
C ILE A 12 35.65 17.81 -14.53
N GLY A 13 34.47 17.22 -14.74
CA GLY A 13 33.67 16.59 -13.68
C GLY A 13 34.29 15.32 -13.07
N THR A 14 35.10 14.59 -13.84
CA THR A 14 35.73 13.35 -13.37
C THR A 14 36.96 13.57 -12.49
N ILE A 15 37.61 14.73 -12.54
CA ILE A 15 38.77 15.07 -11.68
C ILE A 15 38.29 15.47 -10.28
N GLY A 16 37.07 16.01 -10.13
CA GLY A 16 36.47 16.36 -8.83
C GLY A 16 35.99 15.17 -7.99
N ALA A 17 35.69 14.04 -8.61
CA ALA A 17 35.17 12.86 -7.91
C ALA A 17 36.25 12.05 -7.18
N GLY A 18 37.52 12.25 -7.50
CA GLY A 18 38.64 11.53 -6.87
C GLY A 18 39.02 12.01 -5.47
N ILE A 19 38.56 13.22 -5.06
CA ILE A 19 38.96 13.81 -3.77
C ILE A 19 37.95 13.48 -2.65
N LEU A 20 36.77 12.95 -2.97
CA LEU A 20 35.74 12.64 -1.96
C LEU A 20 35.79 11.19 -1.43
N VAL A 21 36.68 10.34 -1.94
CA VAL A 21 36.76 8.95 -1.51
C VAL A 21 37.74 8.72 -0.33
N ASP A 22 38.55 9.72 0.04
CA ASP A 22 39.53 9.61 1.13
C ASP A 22 38.99 10.02 2.53
N ALA A 23 37.70 10.44 2.61
CA ALA A 23 37.07 10.83 3.86
C ALA A 23 36.43 9.67 4.65
N CYS A 24 36.50 8.42 4.16
CA CYS A 24 35.91 7.24 4.80
C CYS A 24 36.92 6.27 5.42
N LYS A 25 38.10 6.77 5.85
CA LYS A 25 38.96 5.98 6.76
C LYS A 25 38.68 6.37 8.20
N THR A 26 37.71 5.71 8.81
CA THR A 26 37.49 5.77 10.25
C THR A 26 38.39 4.77 10.96
N ASP A 27 39.24 5.27 11.87
CA ASP A 27 40.06 4.50 12.81
C ASP A 27 39.18 3.63 13.71
N PRO A 28 39.56 2.35 13.96
CA PRO A 28 38.87 1.49 14.90
C PRO A 28 39.39 1.66 16.30
N LYS A 29 38.97 2.67 17.06
CA LYS A 29 39.05 2.65 18.55
C LYS A 29 38.33 3.87 19.15
N LYS A 30 37.10 3.65 19.65
CA LYS A 30 36.63 4.02 21.00
C LYS A 30 35.18 3.61 21.22
N GLY A 31 34.99 2.79 22.19
CA GLY A 31 34.01 2.69 23.23
C GLY A 31 32.55 3.01 22.93
N GLY A 32 31.71 2.01 23.16
CA GLY A 32 30.27 1.98 23.04
C GLY A 32 29.52 3.16 23.61
N THR A 33 28.53 3.51 22.82
CA THR A 33 27.28 4.02 23.32
C THR A 33 26.20 3.34 22.48
N THR A 34 25.39 2.55 23.13
CA THR A 34 24.25 1.87 22.55
C THR A 34 23.25 2.97 22.16
N THR A 35 23.39 3.49 20.95
CA THR A 35 22.37 4.35 20.36
C THR A 35 21.32 3.40 19.81
N THR A 36 20.17 3.39 20.45
CA THR A 36 18.94 2.80 19.92
C THR A 36 18.82 3.27 18.49
N ALA A 37 18.95 2.34 17.55
CA ALA A 37 18.78 2.65 16.13
C ALA A 37 17.33 3.12 15.93
N GLU A 38 17.15 4.41 15.69
CA GLU A 38 15.93 4.91 15.06
C GLU A 38 15.79 4.18 13.72
N PRO A 39 14.56 3.76 13.34
CA PRO A 39 14.37 3.08 12.07
C PRO A 39 14.82 4.01 10.94
N ALA A 40 15.78 3.53 10.16
CA ALA A 40 16.34 4.23 9.00
C ALA A 40 15.28 4.32 7.91
N SER A 41 14.42 5.34 7.99
CA SER A 41 13.63 5.83 6.89
C SER A 41 13.58 7.34 6.89
N VAL A 42 14.74 7.98 6.99
CA VAL A 42 14.86 9.35 6.51
C VAL A 42 14.94 9.26 4.99
N ILE A 43 13.80 9.00 4.36
CA ILE A 43 13.64 9.25 2.93
C ILE A 43 13.97 10.73 2.77
N ASN A 44 15.02 11.04 2.00
CA ASN A 44 15.42 12.42 1.73
C ASN A 44 14.38 13.02 0.77
N ARG A 45 13.24 13.45 1.36
CA ARG A 45 12.12 14.03 0.61
C ARG A 45 12.51 15.39 0.04
N MET A 46 11.97 15.68 -1.14
CA MET A 46 12.12 16.99 -1.78
C MET A 46 11.53 18.11 -0.89
N PRO A 47 12.03 19.36 -0.98
CA PRO A 47 11.48 20.47 -0.20
C PRO A 47 9.96 20.65 -0.36
N GLU A 48 9.44 20.47 -1.58
CA GLU A 48 8.02 20.56 -1.91
C GLU A 48 7.18 19.49 -1.19
N GLU A 49 7.69 18.27 -1.10
CA GLU A 49 7.04 17.17 -0.37
C GLU A 49 6.99 17.45 1.14
N LYS A 50 8.06 18.04 1.69
CA LYS A 50 8.10 18.45 3.11
C LYS A 50 7.08 19.54 3.40
N LEU A 51 6.91 20.50 2.50
CA LEU A 51 5.91 21.57 2.62
C LEU A 51 4.48 21.02 2.50
N ALA A 52 4.24 20.06 1.60
CA ALA A 52 2.96 19.40 1.47
C ALA A 52 2.63 18.61 2.76
N GLN A 53 3.58 17.84 3.29
CA GLN A 53 3.41 17.11 4.55
C GLN A 53 3.12 18.06 5.72
N GLN A 54 3.84 19.18 5.83
CA GLN A 54 3.59 20.18 6.87
C GLN A 54 2.18 20.78 6.80
N LYS A 55 1.62 20.97 5.60
CA LYS A 55 0.24 21.43 5.44
C LYS A 55 -0.76 20.38 5.95
N ILE A 56 -0.58 19.11 5.55
CA ILE A 56 -1.43 18.00 6.01
C ILE A 56 -1.37 17.89 7.53
N ASP A 57 -0.18 17.97 8.13
CA ASP A 57 0.01 17.91 9.58
C ASP A 57 -0.64 19.11 10.29
N ALA A 58 -0.65 20.30 9.67
CA ALA A 58 -1.26 21.51 10.22
C ALA A 58 -2.79 21.52 10.12
N GLU A 59 -3.39 20.86 9.12
CA GLU A 59 -4.84 20.71 8.97
C GLU A 59 -5.44 19.77 10.02
N GLY A 60 -4.61 18.97 10.69
CA GLY A 60 -5.03 18.07 11.77
C GLY A 60 -5.72 16.80 11.24
N LYS A 61 -6.22 16.02 12.19
CA LYS A 61 -6.92 14.76 11.88
C LYS A 61 -8.37 15.04 11.54
N PHE A 62 -8.84 14.50 10.42
CA PHE A 62 -10.25 14.61 10.05
C PHE A 62 -11.14 13.76 10.96
N PHE A 63 -10.82 12.49 11.18
CA PHE A 63 -11.61 11.62 12.02
C PHE A 63 -11.33 11.83 13.51
N THR A 64 -12.37 11.70 14.33
CA THR A 64 -12.27 11.60 15.79
C THR A 64 -11.68 10.26 16.22
N GLU A 65 -11.26 10.13 17.47
CA GLU A 65 -10.74 8.86 18.01
C GLU A 65 -11.80 7.74 17.96
N ALA A 66 -13.07 8.06 18.22
CA ALA A 66 -14.17 7.10 18.12
C ALA A 66 -14.40 6.63 16.67
N GLU A 67 -14.40 7.56 15.70
CA GLU A 67 -14.51 7.22 14.28
C GLU A 67 -13.32 6.36 13.84
N MET A 68 -12.11 6.67 14.28
CA MET A 68 -10.91 5.85 13.98
C MET A 68 -10.98 4.46 14.59
N ALA A 69 -11.52 4.32 15.81
CA ALA A 69 -11.75 2.99 16.41
C ALA A 69 -12.71 2.14 15.56
N THR A 70 -13.82 2.73 15.10
CA THR A 70 -14.76 2.06 14.19
C THR A 70 -14.11 1.69 12.86
N ILE A 71 -13.34 2.60 12.25
CA ILE A 71 -12.59 2.34 11.00
C ILE A 71 -11.61 1.17 11.20
N THR A 72 -10.89 1.14 12.31
CA THR A 72 -9.92 0.08 12.61
C THR A 72 -10.60 -1.29 12.67
N VAL A 73 -11.71 -1.39 13.38
CA VAL A 73 -12.49 -2.65 13.45
C VAL A 73 -12.99 -3.06 12.07
N LEU A 74 -13.54 -2.13 11.28
CA LEU A 74 -14.03 -2.41 9.93
C LEU A 74 -12.89 -2.85 9.00
N CYS A 75 -11.72 -2.22 9.06
CA CYS A 75 -10.55 -2.61 8.29
C CYS A 75 -10.11 -4.04 8.61
N ASP A 76 -10.10 -4.43 9.89
CA ASP A 76 -9.72 -5.78 10.33
C ASP A 76 -10.81 -6.83 10.03
N ILE A 77 -12.07 -6.44 9.91
CA ILE A 77 -13.13 -7.31 9.38
C ILE A 77 -12.93 -7.55 7.87
N ILE A 78 -12.51 -6.53 7.12
CA ILE A 78 -12.28 -6.61 5.66
C ILE A 78 -11.03 -7.44 5.35
N ILE A 79 -9.93 -7.20 6.04
CA ILE A 79 -8.67 -7.94 5.90
C ILE A 79 -8.19 -8.35 7.30
N PRO A 80 -8.68 -9.49 7.79
CA PRO A 80 -8.28 -10.02 9.08
C PRO A 80 -6.85 -10.60 9.01
N LYS A 81 -6.22 -10.71 10.18
CA LYS A 81 -4.97 -11.43 10.32
C LYS A 81 -5.17 -12.92 10.05
N ASP A 82 -4.28 -13.52 9.30
CA ASP A 82 -4.22 -14.95 9.04
C ASP A 82 -2.84 -15.56 9.37
N ASP A 83 -2.58 -16.79 8.94
CA ASP A 83 -1.32 -17.50 9.18
C ASP A 83 -0.18 -17.01 8.28
N VAL A 84 -0.46 -16.21 7.25
CA VAL A 84 0.48 -15.74 6.24
C VAL A 84 0.82 -14.27 6.46
N SER A 85 -0.19 -13.45 6.76
CA SER A 85 -0.01 -11.99 6.86
C SER A 85 -0.66 -11.40 8.12
N GLY A 86 -0.25 -10.18 8.46
CA GLY A 86 -0.90 -9.35 9.48
C GLY A 86 -2.27 -8.82 9.00
N SER A 87 -3.03 -8.24 9.93
CA SER A 87 -4.31 -7.60 9.62
C SER A 87 -4.12 -6.23 8.94
N ALA A 88 -5.23 -5.63 8.49
CA ALA A 88 -5.23 -4.27 7.97
C ALA A 88 -4.69 -3.25 8.99
N SER A 89 -5.01 -3.40 10.28
CA SER A 89 -4.46 -2.53 11.32
C SER A 89 -2.97 -2.74 11.56
N ASP A 90 -2.47 -3.98 11.49
CA ASP A 90 -1.02 -4.28 11.52
C ASP A 90 -0.28 -3.57 10.37
N ALA A 91 -0.92 -3.43 9.20
CA ALA A 91 -0.41 -2.72 8.04
C ALA A 91 -0.62 -1.19 8.08
N LYS A 92 -1.15 -0.63 9.17
CA LYS A 92 -1.45 0.80 9.36
C LYS A 92 -2.43 1.37 8.34
N VAL A 93 -3.38 0.55 7.90
CA VAL A 93 -4.42 0.97 6.95
C VAL A 93 -5.35 2.05 7.50
N PRO A 94 -5.75 2.05 8.80
CA PRO A 94 -6.55 3.15 9.35
C PRO A 94 -5.85 4.51 9.23
N GLU A 95 -4.55 4.58 9.47
CA GLU A 95 -3.75 5.80 9.31
C GLU A 95 -3.64 6.22 7.84
N PHE A 96 -3.50 5.26 6.93
CA PHE A 96 -3.56 5.51 5.49
C PHE A 96 -4.90 6.13 5.08
N ILE A 97 -6.04 5.60 5.56
CA ILE A 97 -7.37 6.15 5.28
C ILE A 97 -7.50 7.58 5.82
N GLN A 98 -7.00 7.84 7.03
CA GLN A 98 -6.95 9.19 7.59
C GLN A 98 -6.17 10.16 6.70
N SER A 99 -5.03 9.73 6.16
CA SER A 99 -4.20 10.55 5.26
C SER A 99 -4.90 10.83 3.94
N ILE A 100 -5.44 9.79 3.30
CA ILE A 100 -6.17 9.91 2.03
C ILE A 100 -7.37 10.86 2.17
N VAL A 101 -8.12 10.79 3.27
CA VAL A 101 -9.31 11.64 3.48
C VAL A 101 -8.92 13.11 3.70
N ASN A 102 -7.74 13.38 4.24
CA ASN A 102 -7.23 14.74 4.32
C ASN A 102 -6.84 15.30 2.94
N GLU A 103 -6.27 14.46 2.07
CA GLU A 103 -5.86 14.86 0.71
C GLU A 103 -7.05 14.91 -0.25
N MET A 104 -7.93 13.90 -0.19
CA MET A 104 -9.08 13.72 -1.07
C MET A 104 -10.38 14.03 -0.32
N THR A 105 -10.70 15.31 -0.23
CA THR A 105 -11.82 15.82 0.58
C THR A 105 -13.20 15.32 0.14
N GLU A 106 -13.34 14.82 -1.09
CA GLU A 106 -14.55 14.18 -1.59
C GLU A 106 -14.93 12.92 -0.80
N HIS A 107 -13.99 12.26 -0.14
CA HIS A 107 -14.24 11.09 0.70
C HIS A 107 -14.73 11.43 2.11
N GLN A 108 -14.58 12.69 2.55
CA GLN A 108 -14.93 13.12 3.91
C GLN A 108 -16.40 12.91 4.24
N THR A 109 -17.29 13.43 3.41
CA THR A 109 -18.74 13.34 3.64
C THR A 109 -19.26 11.90 3.54
N PRO A 110 -18.92 11.10 2.50
CA PRO A 110 -19.36 9.71 2.41
C PRO A 110 -18.88 8.85 3.59
N LEU A 111 -17.63 8.99 4.02
CA LEU A 111 -17.11 8.17 5.11
C LEU A 111 -17.69 8.58 6.46
N ARG A 112 -17.69 9.87 6.82
CA ARG A 112 -18.28 10.32 8.09
C ARG A 112 -19.79 10.07 8.14
N GLY A 113 -20.49 10.31 7.04
CA GLY A 113 -21.92 10.02 6.92
C GLY A 113 -22.22 8.53 7.08
N GLY A 114 -21.38 7.67 6.48
CA GLY A 114 -21.50 6.22 6.58
C GLY A 114 -21.21 5.68 7.98
N LEU A 115 -20.15 6.17 8.64
CA LEU A 115 -19.86 5.83 10.05
C LEU A 115 -21.01 6.20 10.97
N ARG A 116 -21.55 7.41 10.81
CA ARG A 116 -22.70 7.85 11.58
C ARG A 116 -23.95 7.00 11.33
N TRP A 117 -24.20 6.66 10.09
CA TRP A 117 -25.30 5.78 9.70
C TRP A 117 -25.15 4.39 10.34
N LEU A 118 -23.93 3.82 10.29
CA LEU A 118 -23.61 2.51 10.86
C LEU A 118 -23.87 2.48 12.37
N ASP A 119 -23.38 3.47 13.09
CA ASP A 119 -23.64 3.59 14.53
C ASP A 119 -25.14 3.66 14.85
N LEU A 120 -25.92 4.45 14.07
CA LEU A 120 -27.36 4.53 14.25
C LEU A 120 -28.05 3.18 14.01
N GLN A 121 -27.63 2.40 13.00
CA GLN A 121 -28.18 1.06 12.77
C GLN A 121 -27.87 0.13 13.96
N CYS A 122 -26.62 0.15 14.45
CA CYS A 122 -26.22 -0.66 15.59
C CYS A 122 -26.96 -0.25 16.90
N ILE A 123 -27.16 1.03 17.13
CA ILE A 123 -27.96 1.52 18.26
C ILE A 123 -29.40 1.03 18.15
N ASN A 124 -30.01 1.06 16.98
CA ASN A 124 -31.37 0.60 16.76
C ASN A 124 -31.52 -0.91 16.97
N CYS A 125 -30.52 -1.71 16.59
CA CYS A 125 -30.57 -3.17 16.65
C CYS A 125 -30.04 -3.73 17.98
N TYR A 126 -28.99 -3.09 18.54
CA TYR A 126 -28.21 -3.67 19.65
C TYR A 126 -28.05 -2.70 20.84
N GLU A 127 -28.62 -1.51 20.78
CA GLU A 127 -28.51 -0.44 21.80
C GLU A 127 -27.05 0.01 22.08
N LYS A 128 -26.15 -0.19 21.12
CA LYS A 128 -24.71 0.12 21.22
C LYS A 128 -24.18 0.71 19.93
N ALA A 129 -23.14 1.55 20.02
CA ALA A 129 -22.36 1.97 18.86
C ALA A 129 -21.63 0.76 18.25
N PHE A 130 -21.30 0.83 16.96
CA PHE A 130 -20.69 -0.30 16.25
C PHE A 130 -19.41 -0.84 16.93
N ALA A 131 -18.52 0.06 17.37
CA ALA A 131 -17.28 -0.33 18.05
C ALA A 131 -17.51 -1.09 19.37
N ASP A 132 -18.66 -0.84 20.06
CA ASP A 132 -19.04 -1.47 21.32
C ASP A 132 -19.85 -2.76 21.15
N CYS A 133 -20.23 -3.10 19.91
CA CYS A 133 -20.93 -4.35 19.59
C CYS A 133 -20.00 -5.56 19.72
N THR A 134 -20.58 -6.73 19.96
CA THR A 134 -19.79 -7.97 19.93
C THR A 134 -19.30 -8.27 18.51
N PRO A 135 -18.18 -9.03 18.33
CA PRO A 135 -17.69 -9.39 16.99
C PRO A 135 -18.75 -10.05 16.10
N ALA A 136 -19.62 -10.88 16.68
CA ALA A 136 -20.73 -11.51 15.94
C ALA A 136 -21.74 -10.48 15.41
N GLN A 137 -22.12 -9.51 16.26
CA GLN A 137 -23.03 -8.41 15.87
C GLN A 137 -22.41 -7.49 14.83
N GLN A 138 -21.09 -7.24 14.93
CA GLN A 138 -20.35 -6.44 13.95
C GLN A 138 -20.36 -7.11 12.58
N ILE A 139 -20.08 -8.42 12.53
CA ILE A 139 -20.11 -9.19 11.27
C ILE A 139 -21.53 -9.24 10.71
N GLU A 140 -22.55 -9.50 11.54
CA GLU A 140 -23.97 -9.52 11.11
C GLU A 140 -24.36 -8.19 10.45
N MET A 141 -24.00 -7.06 11.05
CA MET A 141 -24.28 -5.73 10.50
C MET A 141 -23.52 -5.46 9.19
N VAL A 142 -22.25 -5.88 9.11
CA VAL A 142 -21.44 -5.75 7.90
C VAL A 142 -22.00 -6.62 6.76
N ASP A 143 -22.45 -7.83 7.04
CA ASP A 143 -23.01 -8.73 6.03
C ASP A 143 -24.26 -8.14 5.33
N GLU A 144 -25.07 -7.35 6.03
CA GLU A 144 -26.25 -6.68 5.46
C GLU A 144 -25.87 -5.63 4.39
N ILE A 145 -24.64 -5.10 4.40
CA ILE A 145 -24.17 -4.03 3.49
C ILE A 145 -23.01 -4.45 2.58
N ALA A 146 -22.37 -5.59 2.86
CA ALA A 146 -21.17 -6.01 2.12
C ALA A 146 -21.45 -6.41 0.67
N TYR A 147 -22.68 -6.87 0.38
CA TYR A 147 -23.05 -7.42 -0.91
C TYR A 147 -24.13 -6.57 -1.60
N PRO A 148 -23.78 -5.64 -2.51
CA PRO A 148 -24.73 -4.70 -3.12
C PRO A 148 -25.99 -5.35 -3.74
N LYS A 149 -25.82 -6.55 -4.32
CA LYS A 149 -26.93 -7.30 -4.95
C LYS A 149 -27.88 -8.00 -3.97
N LYS A 150 -27.45 -8.13 -2.70
CA LYS A 150 -28.21 -8.84 -1.65
C LYS A 150 -28.75 -7.88 -0.59
N ALA A 151 -28.22 -6.65 -0.56
CA ALA A 151 -28.59 -5.67 0.45
C ALA A 151 -30.08 -5.31 0.36
N LYS A 152 -30.73 -5.26 1.52
CA LYS A 152 -32.14 -4.84 1.62
C LYS A 152 -32.28 -3.36 1.34
N PRO A 153 -33.44 -2.88 0.86
CA PRO A 153 -33.67 -1.46 0.59
C PRO A 153 -33.37 -0.54 1.78
N GLU A 154 -33.66 -0.99 3.00
CA GLU A 154 -33.41 -0.23 4.25
C GLU A 154 -31.91 -0.02 4.51
N MET A 155 -31.07 -0.95 4.00
CA MET A 155 -29.61 -0.94 4.17
C MET A 155 -28.88 -0.28 3.00
N ALA A 156 -29.61 0.18 1.99
CA ALA A 156 -29.04 0.71 0.73
C ALA A 156 -28.06 1.88 0.95
N GLN A 157 -28.21 2.66 2.01
CA GLN A 157 -27.29 3.77 2.32
C GLN A 157 -25.92 3.29 2.82
N GLY A 158 -25.86 2.14 3.49
CA GLY A 158 -24.61 1.56 3.98
C GLY A 158 -23.74 0.95 2.88
N VAL A 159 -24.37 0.51 1.77
CA VAL A 159 -23.66 -0.19 0.68
C VAL A 159 -22.55 0.67 0.03
N PRO A 160 -22.80 1.90 -0.45
CA PRO A 160 -21.74 2.73 -1.03
C PRO A 160 -20.67 3.13 -0.01
N PHE A 161 -21.03 3.36 1.24
CA PHE A 161 -20.09 3.61 2.32
C PHE A 161 -19.13 2.43 2.50
N PHE A 162 -19.68 1.22 2.68
CA PHE A 162 -18.86 0.03 2.90
C PHE A 162 -18.01 -0.31 1.67
N THR A 163 -18.55 -0.10 0.47
CA THR A 163 -17.79 -0.29 -0.79
C THR A 163 -16.59 0.64 -0.83
N LEU A 164 -16.78 1.93 -0.55
CA LEU A 164 -15.68 2.90 -0.51
C LEU A 164 -14.64 2.52 0.55
N LEU A 165 -15.08 2.18 1.77
CA LEU A 165 -14.17 1.81 2.85
C LEU A 165 -13.38 0.55 2.50
N ARG A 166 -14.02 -0.47 1.92
CA ARG A 166 -13.37 -1.71 1.47
C ARG A 166 -12.32 -1.42 0.40
N ASP A 167 -12.64 -0.57 -0.57
CA ASP A 167 -11.73 -0.24 -1.66
C ASP A 167 -10.50 0.53 -1.13
N LEU A 168 -10.68 1.45 -0.19
CA LEU A 168 -9.59 2.14 0.50
C LEU A 168 -8.77 1.17 1.37
N THR A 169 -9.43 0.24 2.08
CA THR A 169 -8.75 -0.77 2.89
C THR A 169 -7.88 -1.68 2.03
N ALA A 170 -8.42 -2.19 0.93
CA ALA A 170 -7.65 -3.01 -0.01
C ALA A 170 -6.48 -2.23 -0.62
N THR A 171 -6.70 -0.98 -1.02
CA THR A 171 -5.64 -0.11 -1.55
C THR A 171 -4.54 0.09 -0.52
N GLY A 172 -4.87 0.48 0.71
CA GLY A 172 -3.89 0.71 1.78
C GLY A 172 -3.13 -0.56 2.14
N PHE A 173 -3.80 -1.70 2.24
CA PHE A 173 -3.17 -2.97 2.59
C PHE A 173 -2.19 -3.43 1.50
N TYR A 174 -2.64 -3.60 0.25
CA TYR A 174 -1.81 -4.15 -0.81
C TYR A 174 -0.73 -3.19 -1.35
N THR A 175 -0.75 -1.93 -0.94
CA THR A 175 0.37 -0.99 -1.15
C THR A 175 1.33 -0.91 0.04
N SER A 176 1.01 -1.54 1.16
CA SER A 176 1.89 -1.65 2.33
C SER A 176 2.97 -2.71 2.15
N GLU A 177 3.99 -2.68 3.02
CA GLU A 177 5.03 -3.73 3.04
C GLU A 177 4.45 -5.11 3.35
N ILE A 178 3.48 -5.19 4.26
CA ILE A 178 2.81 -6.44 4.64
C ILE A 178 2.04 -7.00 3.45
N GLY A 179 1.20 -6.19 2.82
CA GLY A 179 0.36 -6.63 1.70
C GLY A 179 1.15 -6.94 0.43
N THR A 180 2.24 -6.22 0.14
CA THR A 180 3.11 -6.55 -1.00
C THR A 180 3.83 -7.88 -0.80
N LYS A 181 4.21 -8.22 0.45
CA LYS A 181 4.76 -9.54 0.79
C LYS A 181 3.71 -10.65 0.69
N ASP A 182 2.49 -10.37 1.14
CA ASP A 182 1.36 -11.30 1.09
C ASP A 182 1.05 -11.78 -0.33
N VAL A 183 0.98 -10.85 -1.29
CA VAL A 183 0.78 -11.21 -2.71
C VAL A 183 2.04 -11.74 -3.40
N GLY A 184 3.17 -11.86 -2.70
CA GLY A 184 4.44 -12.33 -3.26
C GLY A 184 5.04 -11.37 -4.30
N TYR A 185 4.72 -10.08 -4.24
CA TYR A 185 5.25 -9.11 -5.19
C TYR A 185 6.74 -8.87 -4.94
N MET A 186 7.55 -9.25 -5.90
CA MET A 186 9.02 -9.13 -5.85
C MET A 186 9.58 -7.96 -6.67
N GLY A 187 8.72 -7.12 -7.24
CA GLY A 187 9.12 -6.05 -8.15
C GLY A 187 9.55 -6.56 -9.52
N ASN A 188 10.18 -5.69 -10.30
CA ASN A 188 10.75 -6.06 -11.60
C ASN A 188 12.08 -6.77 -11.36
N VAL A 189 12.12 -8.06 -11.66
CA VAL A 189 13.35 -8.85 -11.64
C VAL A 189 13.83 -9.11 -13.06
N PRO A 190 15.14 -9.13 -13.32
CA PRO A 190 15.68 -9.55 -14.61
C PRO A 190 15.16 -10.93 -14.98
N ASN A 191 14.56 -11.04 -16.15
CA ASN A 191 13.98 -12.28 -16.64
C ASN A 191 14.43 -12.51 -18.09
N GLN A 192 14.70 -13.78 -18.42
CA GLN A 192 14.93 -14.23 -19.78
C GLN A 192 13.69 -14.97 -20.26
N TRP A 193 13.01 -14.39 -21.23
CA TRP A 193 11.85 -15.05 -21.82
C TRP A 193 12.28 -16.25 -22.68
N LYS A 194 11.92 -17.46 -22.26
CA LYS A 194 12.24 -18.72 -22.97
C LYS A 194 11.11 -19.21 -23.88
N GLY A 195 10.15 -18.39 -24.18
CA GLY A 195 8.94 -18.76 -24.90
C GLY A 195 7.81 -19.22 -23.99
N VAL A 196 6.70 -19.62 -24.57
CA VAL A 196 5.56 -20.19 -23.84
C VAL A 196 5.93 -21.59 -23.33
N PRO A 197 5.70 -21.93 -22.05
CA PRO A 197 5.98 -23.27 -21.52
C PRO A 197 5.26 -24.38 -22.29
N ASP A 198 5.91 -25.54 -22.43
CA ASP A 198 5.40 -26.67 -23.22
C ASP A 198 4.05 -27.22 -22.71
N ASP A 199 3.80 -27.16 -21.41
CA ASP A 199 2.56 -27.59 -20.81
C ASP A 199 1.39 -26.68 -21.20
N VAL A 200 1.65 -25.37 -21.31
CA VAL A 200 0.67 -24.39 -21.78
C VAL A 200 0.41 -24.56 -23.27
N LEU A 201 1.46 -24.74 -24.09
CA LEU A 201 1.30 -25.01 -25.52
C LEU A 201 0.43 -26.25 -25.78
N LYS A 202 0.65 -27.31 -25.02
CA LYS A 202 -0.14 -28.56 -25.12
C LYS A 202 -1.62 -28.36 -24.79
N GLN A 203 -1.96 -27.50 -23.82
CA GLN A 203 -3.36 -27.17 -23.49
C GLN A 203 -4.13 -26.60 -24.67
N TYR A 204 -3.44 -25.87 -25.55
CA TYR A 204 -4.02 -25.23 -26.74
C TYR A 204 -3.76 -25.99 -28.04
N ASN A 205 -3.19 -27.21 -27.96
CA ASN A 205 -2.76 -28.00 -29.12
C ASN A 205 -1.82 -27.23 -30.06
N LEU A 206 -0.90 -26.47 -29.50
CA LEU A 206 0.10 -25.70 -30.21
C LEU A 206 1.48 -26.28 -29.95
N ALA A 207 2.40 -26.05 -30.87
CA ALA A 207 3.83 -26.33 -30.75
C ALA A 207 4.61 -25.34 -31.57
N TYR A 208 5.82 -25.00 -31.13
CA TYR A 208 6.74 -24.23 -31.95
C TYR A 208 7.19 -25.04 -33.20
N SER A 209 7.22 -24.39 -34.34
CA SER A 209 7.76 -24.98 -35.56
C SER A 209 9.29 -25.12 -35.44
N GLU A 210 9.88 -26.04 -36.25
CA GLU A 210 11.33 -26.19 -36.30
C GLU A 210 12.04 -24.88 -36.70
N LYS A 211 11.39 -24.06 -37.52
CA LYS A 211 11.90 -22.75 -37.93
C LYS A 211 11.96 -21.79 -36.73
N GLU A 212 10.89 -21.70 -35.96
CA GLU A 212 10.84 -20.83 -34.78
C GLU A 212 11.86 -21.25 -33.73
N LEU A 213 11.99 -22.55 -33.44
CA LEU A 213 13.00 -23.07 -32.52
C LEU A 213 14.45 -22.80 -32.98
N LYS A 214 14.66 -22.65 -34.27
CA LYS A 214 16.00 -22.43 -34.85
C LYS A 214 16.35 -20.95 -35.00
N GLU A 215 15.35 -20.09 -35.26
CA GLU A 215 15.56 -18.66 -35.53
C GLU A 215 15.35 -17.79 -34.29
N CYS A 216 14.65 -18.29 -33.28
CA CYS A 216 14.47 -17.56 -32.04
C CYS A 216 15.74 -17.50 -31.20
N VAL A 217 15.86 -16.42 -30.39
CA VAL A 217 17.00 -16.23 -29.49
C VAL A 217 16.99 -17.32 -28.42
N SER A 218 18.09 -18.09 -28.33
CA SER A 218 18.31 -19.07 -27.28
C SER A 218 19.32 -18.52 -26.26
N PHE A 219 18.98 -18.56 -24.98
CA PHE A 219 19.87 -18.17 -23.89
C PHE A 219 20.64 -19.34 -23.28
N ASP A 220 20.41 -20.56 -23.78
CA ASP A 220 21.03 -21.78 -23.24
C ASP A 220 22.41 -22.06 -23.90
N LYS A 221 22.86 -21.15 -24.76
CA LYS A 221 24.20 -21.19 -25.39
C LYS A 221 24.98 -19.94 -25.00
N ALA A 222 25.58 -19.95 -23.82
CA ALA A 222 26.65 -19.05 -23.43
C ALA A 222 27.92 -19.87 -23.18
#